data_eb6ed95eb06e2ed15f98f4f699b1939b
#
_entry.id   eb6ed95eb06e2ed15f98f4f699b1939b
#
_cell.length_a   1.000
_cell.length_b   1.000
_cell.length_c   1.000
_cell.angle_alpha   90.00
_cell.angle_beta   90.00
_cell.angle_gamma   90.00
#
_symmetry.space_group_name_H-M   'P 1'
#
loop_
_entity.id
_entity.type
_entity.pdbx_description
1 polymer ?
#
loop_
_entity_poly.entity_id
_entity_poly.type
_entity_poly.pdbx_seq_one_letter_code
_entity_poly.pdbx_strand_id
1 'polypeptide(L)'
;MKTIEINVYTASELKSEHPDAFKKAHERFAQGEYENGLNWGQEMLDSLKALIELGGYRLKDYSLGDSSCRNNYIRLEERECDELSGKRAMAWLENNILSKLRDDKGKLDAGKLTGYCMDYTHVESLRESIRTGSTIRQAFRDLVSPYVSQVDSEWENQTSEEAFLDQSDANEWR
;
A
#
# COMPACT_ATOMS: atom_id res chain seq x y z
N MET A 1 -35.24 20.70 -36.89
CA MET A 1 -34.06 20.65 -36.05
C MET A 1 -34.55 20.71 -34.61
N LYS A 2 -34.27 19.73 -33.77
CA LYS A 2 -34.63 19.79 -32.35
C LYS A 2 -33.41 20.31 -31.59
N THR A 3 -33.56 21.41 -30.89
CA THR A 3 -32.54 21.92 -29.95
C THR A 3 -32.70 21.17 -28.63
N ILE A 4 -31.62 20.60 -28.12
CA ILE A 4 -31.57 19.98 -26.79
C ILE A 4 -30.76 20.94 -25.92
N GLU A 5 -31.37 21.45 -24.88
CA GLU A 5 -30.65 22.19 -23.83
C GLU A 5 -30.09 21.20 -22.86
N ILE A 6 -28.78 21.28 -22.60
CA ILE A 6 -28.05 20.44 -21.64
C ILE A 6 -27.57 21.38 -20.55
N ASN A 7 -28.00 21.13 -19.33
CA ASN A 7 -27.41 21.78 -18.15
C ASN A 7 -26.14 21.06 -17.78
N VAL A 8 -25.08 21.80 -17.58
CA VAL A 8 -23.75 21.29 -17.18
C VAL A 8 -23.46 21.86 -15.80
N TYR A 9 -23.06 20.99 -14.88
CA TYR A 9 -22.80 21.33 -13.49
C TYR A 9 -21.34 20.95 -13.15
N THR A 10 -20.68 21.77 -12.34
CA THR A 10 -19.46 21.35 -11.66
C THR A 10 -19.79 20.29 -10.61
N ALA A 11 -18.79 19.53 -10.14
CA ALA A 11 -19.03 18.53 -9.10
C ALA A 11 -19.55 19.16 -7.80
N SER A 12 -19.08 20.36 -7.45
CA SER A 12 -19.54 21.12 -6.29
C SER A 12 -20.98 21.59 -6.42
N GLU A 13 -21.38 22.09 -7.59
CA GLU A 13 -22.77 22.45 -7.87
C GLU A 13 -23.67 21.23 -7.86
N LEU A 14 -23.23 20.13 -8.47
CA LEU A 14 -23.95 18.87 -8.47
C LEU A 14 -24.19 18.35 -7.03
N LYS A 15 -23.18 18.49 -6.15
CA LYS A 15 -23.31 18.12 -4.73
C LYS A 15 -24.37 18.97 -4.01
N SER A 16 -24.42 20.26 -4.29
CA SER A 16 -25.33 21.19 -3.61
C SER A 16 -26.75 21.16 -4.15
N GLU A 17 -26.92 21.05 -5.46
CA GLU A 17 -28.22 21.20 -6.14
C GLU A 17 -28.87 19.85 -6.48
N HIS A 18 -28.05 18.81 -6.72
CA HIS A 18 -28.49 17.48 -7.15
C HIS A 18 -27.76 16.35 -6.43
N PRO A 19 -27.94 16.18 -5.09
CA PRO A 19 -27.16 15.25 -4.28
C PRO A 19 -27.25 13.79 -4.75
N ASP A 20 -28.40 13.35 -5.28
CA ASP A 20 -28.55 11.99 -5.81
C ASP A 20 -27.73 11.76 -7.09
N ALA A 21 -27.62 12.79 -7.94
CA ALA A 21 -26.79 12.73 -9.13
C ALA A 21 -25.29 12.76 -8.76
N PHE A 22 -24.92 13.60 -7.78
CA PHE A 22 -23.58 13.63 -7.23
C PHE A 22 -23.16 12.26 -6.70
N LYS A 23 -24.02 11.64 -5.89
CA LYS A 23 -23.73 10.29 -5.34
C LYS A 23 -23.45 9.27 -6.44
N LYS A 24 -24.26 9.25 -7.50
CA LYS A 24 -24.05 8.35 -8.65
C LYS A 24 -22.76 8.65 -9.41
N ALA A 25 -22.40 9.92 -9.55
CA ALA A 25 -21.15 10.32 -10.19
C ALA A 25 -19.94 9.89 -9.35
N HIS A 26 -19.98 10.10 -8.05
CA HIS A 26 -18.96 9.66 -7.12
C HIS A 26 -18.80 8.12 -7.07
N GLU A 27 -19.91 7.37 -7.05
CA GLU A 27 -19.88 5.91 -7.13
C GLU A 27 -19.21 5.41 -8.42
N ARG A 28 -19.47 6.08 -9.57
CA ARG A 28 -18.80 5.75 -10.83
C ARG A 28 -17.33 6.12 -10.83
N PHE A 29 -16.97 7.24 -10.22
CA PHE A 29 -15.57 7.63 -10.03
C PHE A 29 -14.82 6.58 -9.21
N ALA A 30 -15.35 6.21 -8.04
CA ALA A 30 -14.75 5.17 -7.19
C ALA A 30 -14.63 3.82 -7.91
N GLN A 31 -15.62 3.43 -8.72
CA GLN A 31 -15.56 2.23 -9.54
C GLN A 31 -14.49 2.34 -10.63
N GLY A 32 -14.35 3.51 -11.27
CA GLY A 32 -13.32 3.76 -12.27
C GLY A 32 -11.91 3.65 -11.71
N GLU A 33 -11.65 4.19 -10.51
CA GLU A 33 -10.39 4.04 -9.80
C GLU A 33 -10.08 2.58 -9.47
N TYR A 34 -11.10 1.80 -9.13
CA TYR A 34 -10.98 0.34 -8.93
C TYR A 34 -10.58 -0.39 -10.21
N GLU A 35 -11.25 -0.10 -11.35
CA GLU A 35 -11.00 -0.75 -12.63
C GLU A 35 -9.65 -0.37 -13.25
N ASN A 36 -9.18 0.86 -13.03
CA ASN A 36 -7.87 1.33 -13.48
C ASN A 36 -6.69 0.72 -12.71
N GLY A 37 -6.99 0.03 -11.65
CA GLY A 37 -6.04 -0.69 -10.82
C GLY A 37 -5.22 0.22 -9.90
N LEU A 38 -4.80 -0.36 -8.81
CA LEU A 38 -3.98 0.30 -7.79
C LEU A 38 -2.52 0.38 -8.26
N ASN A 39 -2.18 1.24 -9.23
CA ASN A 39 -0.80 1.37 -9.70
C ASN A 39 0.17 1.75 -8.56
N TRP A 40 -0.25 2.63 -7.66
CA TRP A 40 0.53 3.01 -6.48
C TRP A 40 0.67 1.87 -5.47
N GLY A 41 -0.34 1.00 -5.32
CA GLY A 41 -0.24 -0.21 -4.50
C GLY A 41 0.79 -1.21 -5.01
N GLN A 42 1.09 -1.18 -6.30
CA GLN A 42 2.11 -2.04 -6.89
C GLN A 42 3.53 -1.66 -6.43
N GLU A 43 3.87 -0.37 -6.38
CA GLU A 43 5.19 0.08 -5.89
C GLU A 43 5.41 -0.28 -4.42
N MET A 44 4.37 -0.11 -3.59
CA MET A 44 4.40 -0.53 -2.19
C MET A 44 4.57 -2.06 -2.07
N LEU A 45 3.86 -2.82 -2.90
CA LEU A 45 3.95 -4.27 -2.92
C LEU A 45 5.33 -4.73 -3.37
N ASP A 46 5.92 -4.07 -4.35
CA ASP A 46 7.25 -4.41 -4.85
C ASP A 46 8.35 -4.10 -3.82
N SER A 47 8.22 -3.00 -3.05
CA SER A 47 9.08 -2.71 -1.90
C SER A 47 8.98 -3.81 -0.83
N LEU A 48 7.76 -4.20 -0.46
CA LEU A 48 7.55 -5.29 0.49
C LEU A 48 8.09 -6.63 -0.01
N LYS A 49 7.84 -6.97 -1.29
CA LYS A 49 8.38 -8.18 -1.93
C LYS A 49 9.90 -8.20 -1.89
N ALA A 50 10.55 -7.10 -2.28
CA ALA A 50 12.00 -7.01 -2.27
C ALA A 50 12.59 -7.30 -0.88
N LEU A 51 12.00 -6.76 0.19
CA LEU A 51 12.44 -7.05 1.56
C LEU A 51 12.19 -8.50 1.96
N ILE A 52 11.02 -9.05 1.63
CA ILE A 52 10.64 -10.43 1.90
C ILE A 52 11.62 -11.39 1.22
N GLU A 53 11.91 -11.15 -0.07
CA GLU A 53 12.84 -11.97 -0.87
C GLU A 53 14.29 -11.84 -0.39
N LEU A 54 14.71 -10.63 0.02
CA LEU A 54 16.03 -10.41 0.61
C LEU A 54 16.22 -11.23 1.90
N GLY A 55 15.14 -11.40 2.68
CA GLY A 55 15.09 -12.31 3.83
C GLY A 55 14.99 -13.79 3.46
N GLY A 56 14.88 -14.10 2.16
CA GLY A 56 14.75 -15.46 1.65
C GLY A 56 13.35 -16.05 1.77
N TYR A 57 12.33 -15.23 2.03
CA TYR A 57 10.93 -15.63 1.99
C TYR A 57 10.36 -15.43 0.58
N ARG A 58 9.19 -15.99 0.34
CA ARG A 58 8.42 -15.77 -0.90
C ARG A 58 6.98 -15.45 -0.58
N LEU A 59 6.40 -14.59 -1.39
CA LEU A 59 4.95 -14.41 -1.40
C LEU A 59 4.31 -15.67 -2.01
N LYS A 60 3.42 -16.30 -1.23
CA LYS A 60 2.68 -17.46 -1.69
C LYS A 60 1.45 -17.05 -2.46
N ASP A 61 0.74 -16.07 -1.93
CA ASP A 61 -0.56 -15.64 -2.44
C ASP A 61 -0.92 -14.28 -1.84
N TYR A 62 -1.66 -13.46 -2.57
CA TYR A 62 -2.17 -12.18 -2.07
C TYR A 62 -3.43 -11.76 -2.81
N SER A 63 -4.28 -10.99 -2.12
CA SER A 63 -5.38 -10.25 -2.71
C SER A 63 -5.37 -8.84 -2.13
N LEU A 64 -5.32 -7.84 -2.98
CA LEU A 64 -5.32 -6.43 -2.65
C LEU A 64 -6.27 -5.71 -3.61
N GLY A 65 -6.97 -4.70 -3.11
CA GLY A 65 -7.88 -3.91 -3.94
C GLY A 65 -9.36 -4.29 -3.80
N ASP A 66 -9.71 -5.09 -2.80
CA ASP A 66 -11.12 -5.29 -2.44
C ASP A 66 -11.60 -4.08 -1.63
N SER A 67 -12.56 -3.34 -2.16
CA SER A 67 -13.19 -2.17 -1.53
C SER A 67 -13.86 -2.48 -0.18
N SER A 68 -14.02 -3.75 0.16
CA SER A 68 -14.57 -4.16 1.47
C SER A 68 -13.53 -4.27 2.58
N CYS A 69 -12.24 -4.09 2.29
CA CYS A 69 -11.09 -4.25 3.20
C CYS A 69 -10.99 -5.63 3.89
N ARG A 70 -12.05 -6.41 3.85
CA ARG A 70 -12.17 -7.69 4.57
C ARG A 70 -11.48 -8.84 3.87
N ASN A 71 -11.21 -8.70 2.57
CA ASN A 71 -10.62 -9.74 1.74
C ASN A 71 -9.16 -9.43 1.35
N ASN A 72 -8.62 -8.29 1.78
CA ASN A 72 -7.23 -7.97 1.54
C ASN A 72 -6.33 -8.83 2.43
N TYR A 73 -5.40 -9.53 1.81
CA TYR A 73 -4.44 -10.37 2.53
C TYR A 73 -3.15 -10.58 1.73
N ILE A 74 -2.09 -10.89 2.46
CA ILE A 74 -0.83 -11.39 1.91
C ILE A 74 -0.43 -12.64 2.70
N ARG A 75 -0.03 -13.70 2.00
CA ARG A 75 0.46 -14.94 2.60
C ARG A 75 1.90 -15.19 2.20
N LEU A 76 2.73 -15.49 3.19
CA LEU A 76 4.12 -15.89 2.98
C LEU A 76 4.24 -17.40 2.95
N GLU A 77 5.19 -17.92 2.16
CA GLU A 77 5.63 -19.30 2.29
C GLU A 77 6.29 -19.52 3.64
N GLU A 78 5.90 -20.58 4.35
CA GLU A 78 6.50 -20.91 5.64
C GLU A 78 7.87 -21.58 5.45
N ARG A 79 8.83 -21.23 6.33
CA ARG A 79 10.15 -21.85 6.41
C ARG A 79 10.32 -22.50 7.77
N GLU A 80 11.04 -23.62 7.82
CA GLU A 80 11.19 -24.41 9.04
C GLU A 80 12.13 -23.78 10.09
N CYS A 81 12.99 -22.83 9.71
CA CYS A 81 14.12 -22.41 10.56
C CYS A 81 13.98 -21.04 11.25
N ASP A 82 12.78 -20.44 11.31
CA ASP A 82 12.62 -19.02 11.65
C ASP A 82 12.18 -18.75 13.11
N GLU A 83 12.47 -19.67 14.00
CA GLU A 83 12.20 -19.55 15.45
C GLU A 83 13.25 -18.72 16.21
N LEU A 84 14.21 -18.10 15.50
CA LEU A 84 15.20 -17.24 16.12
C LEU A 84 14.52 -15.98 16.69
N SER A 85 14.89 -15.62 17.91
CA SER A 85 14.42 -14.42 18.59
C SER A 85 15.55 -13.69 19.32
N GLY A 86 15.29 -12.47 19.79
CA GLY A 86 16.22 -11.68 20.58
C GLY A 86 17.58 -11.45 19.87
N LYS A 87 18.68 -11.60 20.58
CA LYS A 87 20.03 -11.33 20.05
C LYS A 87 20.39 -12.18 18.82
N ARG A 88 19.89 -13.42 18.76
CA ARG A 88 20.16 -14.32 17.63
C ARG A 88 19.41 -13.87 16.38
N ALA A 89 18.16 -13.43 16.53
CA ALA A 89 17.39 -12.87 15.43
C ALA A 89 17.99 -11.53 14.94
N MET A 90 18.46 -10.67 15.85
CA MET A 90 19.15 -9.44 15.47
C MET A 90 20.44 -9.69 14.70
N ALA A 91 21.23 -10.66 15.12
CA ALA A 91 22.44 -11.06 14.40
C ALA A 91 22.11 -11.62 13.00
N TRP A 92 21.07 -12.42 12.91
CA TRP A 92 20.57 -12.91 11.63
C TRP A 92 20.12 -11.78 10.70
N LEU A 93 19.31 -10.84 11.23
CA LEU A 93 18.84 -9.66 10.49
C LEU A 93 20.02 -8.83 9.95
N GLU A 94 21.02 -8.56 10.80
CA GLU A 94 22.22 -7.82 10.40
C GLU A 94 22.94 -8.52 9.25
N ASN A 95 23.20 -9.82 9.39
CA ASN A 95 23.99 -10.57 8.42
C ASN A 95 23.26 -10.84 7.08
N ASN A 96 21.95 -11.02 7.11
CA ASN A 96 21.20 -11.46 5.95
C ASN A 96 20.50 -10.31 5.20
N ILE A 97 20.20 -9.20 5.89
CA ILE A 97 19.43 -8.09 5.33
C ILE A 97 20.20 -6.78 5.47
N LEU A 98 20.45 -6.29 6.69
CA LEU A 98 20.95 -4.94 6.88
C LEU A 98 22.36 -4.74 6.28
N SER A 99 23.22 -5.76 6.33
CA SER A 99 24.55 -5.69 5.71
C SER A 99 24.49 -5.46 4.20
N LYS A 100 23.48 -6.00 3.52
CA LYS A 100 23.27 -5.82 2.08
C LYS A 100 22.68 -4.46 1.73
N LEU A 101 22.02 -3.82 2.69
CA LEU A 101 21.41 -2.50 2.55
C LEU A 101 22.31 -1.36 3.05
N ARG A 102 23.60 -1.61 3.30
CA ARG A 102 24.54 -0.54 3.67
C ARG A 102 25.14 0.09 2.42
N ASP A 103 25.35 1.41 2.50
CA ASP A 103 26.13 2.14 1.51
C ASP A 103 27.65 1.90 1.67
N ASP A 104 28.44 2.49 0.81
CA ASP A 104 29.91 2.37 0.83
C ASP A 104 30.56 2.97 2.11
N LYS A 105 29.80 3.78 2.86
CA LYS A 105 30.20 4.36 4.16
C LYS A 105 29.71 3.53 5.32
N GLY A 106 29.04 2.41 5.06
CA GLY A 106 28.47 1.53 6.10
C GLY A 106 27.15 2.04 6.70
N LYS A 107 26.56 3.11 6.16
CA LYS A 107 25.27 3.63 6.62
C LYS A 107 24.14 2.81 5.98
N LEU A 108 23.07 2.56 6.76
CA LEU A 108 21.87 1.91 6.24
C LEU A 108 21.24 2.76 5.11
N ASP A 109 21.04 2.14 3.99
CA ASP A 109 20.41 2.69 2.79
C ASP A 109 19.33 1.71 2.30
N ALA A 110 18.15 1.82 2.89
CA ALA A 110 17.01 0.96 2.53
C ALA A 110 16.54 1.21 1.09
N GLY A 111 16.80 2.39 0.51
CA GLY A 111 16.49 2.69 -0.89
C GLY A 111 17.17 1.76 -1.91
N LYS A 112 18.13 0.94 -1.48
CA LYS A 112 18.69 -0.15 -2.29
C LYS A 112 17.71 -1.29 -2.59
N LEU A 113 16.57 -1.36 -1.91
CA LEU A 113 15.53 -2.35 -2.21
C LEU A 113 14.89 -2.03 -3.57
N THR A 114 14.13 -0.95 -3.63
CA THR A 114 13.40 -0.52 -4.84
C THR A 114 13.57 0.98 -5.13
N GLY A 115 14.04 1.77 -4.17
CA GLY A 115 14.11 3.23 -4.22
C GLY A 115 12.80 3.91 -3.81
N TYR A 116 11.78 3.14 -3.44
CA TYR A 116 10.50 3.67 -3.01
C TYR A 116 10.55 4.17 -1.56
N CYS A 117 9.79 5.20 -1.24
CA CYS A 117 9.82 5.84 0.09
C CYS A 117 9.48 4.87 1.25
N MET A 118 8.70 3.82 0.98
CA MET A 118 8.31 2.82 1.98
C MET A 118 9.43 1.83 2.34
N ASP A 119 10.49 1.73 1.55
CA ASP A 119 11.64 0.84 1.83
C ASP A 119 12.17 1.04 3.25
N TYR A 120 12.36 2.29 3.67
CA TYR A 120 12.81 2.63 5.02
C TYR A 120 11.81 2.20 6.09
N THR A 121 10.54 2.42 5.85
CA THR A 121 9.47 2.04 6.79
C THR A 121 9.43 0.53 6.98
N HIS A 122 9.51 -0.24 5.91
CA HIS A 122 9.51 -1.70 5.97
C HIS A 122 10.73 -2.24 6.72
N VAL A 123 11.93 -1.74 6.42
CA VAL A 123 13.17 -2.17 7.09
C VAL A 123 13.15 -1.82 8.58
N GLU A 124 12.73 -0.61 8.96
CA GLU A 124 12.66 -0.22 10.37
C GLU A 124 11.57 -0.98 11.12
N SER A 125 10.41 -1.24 10.51
CA SER A 125 9.36 -2.06 11.12
C SER A 125 9.84 -3.49 11.40
N LEU A 126 10.53 -4.11 10.45
CA LEU A 126 11.13 -5.44 10.63
C LEU A 126 12.14 -5.44 11.80
N ARG A 127 13.01 -4.45 11.80
CA ARG A 127 14.04 -4.29 12.83
C ARG A 127 13.43 -4.09 14.21
N GLU A 128 12.42 -3.26 14.33
CA GLU A 128 11.74 -2.97 15.60
C GLU A 128 10.98 -4.19 16.11
N SER A 129 10.27 -4.91 15.26
CA SER A 129 9.56 -6.13 15.63
C SER A 129 10.54 -7.17 16.23
N ILE A 130 11.70 -7.39 15.59
CA ILE A 130 12.74 -8.29 16.12
C ILE A 130 13.32 -7.75 17.42
N ARG A 131 13.56 -6.44 17.53
CA ARG A 131 14.10 -5.79 18.73
C ARG A 131 13.18 -5.94 19.94
N THR A 132 11.88 -5.89 19.71
CA THR A 132 10.84 -6.05 20.75
C THR A 132 10.57 -7.50 21.12
N GLY A 133 11.25 -8.47 20.49
CA GLY A 133 11.26 -9.87 20.91
C GLY A 133 10.54 -10.84 19.97
N SER A 134 10.02 -10.36 18.85
CA SER A 134 9.40 -11.23 17.84
C SER A 134 10.43 -12.22 17.29
N THR A 135 9.97 -13.41 16.91
CA THR A 135 10.77 -14.31 16.08
C THR A 135 10.90 -13.73 14.67
N ILE A 136 11.88 -14.19 13.89
CA ILE A 136 12.05 -13.74 12.51
C ILE A 136 10.76 -13.99 11.71
N ARG A 137 10.15 -15.17 11.84
CA ARG A 137 8.87 -15.50 11.20
C ARG A 137 7.79 -14.51 11.57
N GLN A 138 7.62 -14.22 12.86
CA GLN A 138 6.59 -13.30 13.33
C GLN A 138 6.85 -11.89 12.82
N ALA A 139 8.09 -11.41 12.83
CA ALA A 139 8.45 -10.10 12.34
C ALA A 139 8.11 -9.90 10.84
N PHE A 140 8.35 -10.91 10.00
CA PHE A 140 7.92 -10.85 8.60
C PHE A 140 6.40 -10.93 8.43
N ARG A 141 5.69 -11.67 9.27
CA ARG A 141 4.22 -11.65 9.28
C ARG A 141 3.65 -10.30 9.71
N ASP A 142 4.28 -9.69 10.72
CA ASP A 142 3.87 -8.39 11.24
C ASP A 142 4.03 -7.26 10.22
N LEU A 143 4.96 -7.38 9.25
CA LEU A 143 5.08 -6.43 8.14
C LEU A 143 3.85 -6.41 7.22
N VAL A 144 3.17 -7.52 7.09
CA VAL A 144 2.04 -7.65 6.15
C VAL A 144 0.82 -6.88 6.63
N SER A 145 0.54 -6.91 7.93
CA SER A 145 -0.68 -6.26 8.48
C SER A 145 -0.68 -4.74 8.32
N PRO A 146 0.38 -3.99 8.71
CA PRO A 146 0.45 -2.55 8.45
C PRO A 146 0.38 -2.21 6.96
N TYR A 147 0.98 -3.03 6.11
CA TYR A 147 0.93 -2.85 4.66
C TYR A 147 -0.51 -2.92 4.14
N VAL A 148 -1.27 -3.96 4.51
CA VAL A 148 -2.67 -4.10 4.11
C VAL A 148 -3.50 -2.92 4.61
N SER A 149 -3.33 -2.52 5.88
CA SER A 149 -4.04 -1.37 6.44
C SER A 149 -3.71 -0.05 5.73
N GLN A 150 -2.48 0.13 5.27
CA GLN A 150 -2.08 1.32 4.52
C GLN A 150 -2.68 1.33 3.12
N VAL A 151 -2.70 0.19 2.43
CA VAL A 151 -3.39 0.05 1.13
C VAL A 151 -4.86 0.41 1.27
N ASP A 152 -5.51 -0.08 2.33
CA ASP A 152 -6.91 0.22 2.60
C ASP A 152 -7.14 1.72 2.85
N SER A 153 -6.29 2.35 3.67
CA SER A 153 -6.39 3.79 3.96
C SER A 153 -6.18 4.66 2.72
N GLU A 154 -5.22 4.30 1.87
CA GLU A 154 -4.98 5.00 0.61
C GLU A 154 -6.16 4.84 -0.35
N TRP A 155 -6.73 3.63 -0.41
CA TRP A 155 -7.94 3.40 -1.18
C TRP A 155 -9.09 4.30 -0.74
N GLU A 156 -9.37 4.34 0.57
CA GLU A 156 -10.40 5.20 1.12
C GLU A 156 -10.15 6.68 0.80
N ASN A 157 -8.90 7.14 0.90
CA ASN A 157 -8.52 8.51 0.57
C ASN A 157 -8.76 8.81 -0.91
N GLN A 158 -8.31 7.95 -1.83
CA GLN A 158 -8.41 8.19 -3.28
C GLN A 158 -9.82 8.07 -3.83
N THR A 159 -10.68 7.31 -3.18
CA THR A 159 -12.09 7.17 -3.55
C THR A 159 -13.01 8.07 -2.73
N SER A 160 -12.47 8.94 -1.89
CA SER A 160 -13.23 9.87 -1.08
C SER A 160 -13.99 10.93 -1.92
N GLU A 161 -15.01 11.53 -1.33
CA GLU A 161 -15.69 12.66 -1.95
C GLU A 161 -14.74 13.84 -2.19
N GLU A 162 -13.79 14.06 -1.29
CA GLU A 162 -12.77 15.11 -1.42
C GLU A 162 -11.90 14.87 -2.65
N ALA A 163 -11.38 13.66 -2.82
CA ALA A 163 -10.59 13.27 -3.98
C ALA A 163 -11.39 13.41 -5.29
N PHE A 164 -12.67 13.05 -5.27
CA PHE A 164 -13.56 13.24 -6.43
C PHE A 164 -13.73 14.70 -6.79
N LEU A 165 -13.95 15.59 -5.81
CA LEU A 165 -14.08 17.03 -6.03
C LEU A 165 -12.77 17.62 -6.58
N ASP A 166 -11.64 17.32 -5.94
CA ASP A 166 -10.32 17.82 -6.36
C ASP A 166 -9.96 17.39 -7.78
N GLN A 167 -10.19 16.10 -8.13
CA GLN A 167 -9.94 15.61 -9.48
C GLN A 167 -10.90 16.22 -10.51
N SER A 168 -12.16 16.41 -10.14
CA SER A 168 -13.15 17.04 -11.02
C SER A 168 -12.79 18.48 -11.33
N ASP A 169 -12.32 19.23 -10.33
CA ASP A 169 -11.89 20.62 -10.49
C ASP A 169 -10.58 20.70 -11.28
N ALA A 170 -9.60 19.84 -11.01
CA ALA A 170 -8.31 19.80 -11.71
C ALA A 170 -8.47 19.44 -13.20
N ASN A 171 -9.43 18.58 -13.54
CA ASN A 171 -9.68 18.13 -14.90
C ASN A 171 -10.81 18.91 -15.60
N GLU A 172 -11.35 19.96 -14.96
CA GLU A 172 -12.47 20.76 -15.48
C GLU A 172 -13.67 19.89 -15.93
N TRP A 173 -13.95 18.81 -15.19
CA TRP A 173 -15.08 17.93 -15.50
C TRP A 173 -16.41 18.68 -15.32
N ARG A 174 -17.17 18.72 -16.39
CA ARG A 174 -18.47 19.40 -16.44
C ARG A 174 -19.53 18.49 -17.04
#